data_24731fd26734d6d04a022a9f3335e93a
#
_entry.id   24731fd26734d6d04a022a9f3335e93a
#
_cell.length_a   1.000
_cell.length_b   1.000
_cell.length_c   1.000
_cell.angle_alpha   90.00
_cell.angle_beta   90.00
_cell.angle_gamma   90.00
#
_symmetry.space_group_name_H-M   'P 1'
#
loop_
_entity.id
_entity.type
_entity.pdbx_description
1 polymer ?
#
loop_
_entity_poly.entity_id
_entity_poly.type
_entity_poly.pdbx_seq_one_letter_code
_entity_poly.pdbx_strand_id
1 'polypeptide(L)'
;MNIRITLVNAGVACALGVAALAHAAPEPQVRQSGAISYLSGGVSEEARESLQAMGRDFNLKLILATKTGAYLSDVGVVISTPAGQSVLDVKAEGPWFYAKLPPGNYVVEAIANGTAVRKNVTIGAQAINQVDFRWDE
;
A
#
# COMPACT_ATOMS: atom_id res chain seq x y z
N MET A 1 -65.95 38.29 1.78
CA MET A 1 -65.39 37.02 2.20
C MET A 1 -63.94 36.94 1.79
N ASN A 2 -63.06 37.20 2.69
CA ASN A 2 -61.65 37.33 2.36
C ASN A 2 -60.92 36.08 2.74
N ILE A 3 -60.48 35.38 1.75
CA ILE A 3 -59.62 34.21 1.94
C ILE A 3 -58.19 34.73 2.10
N ARG A 4 -57.69 34.59 3.30
CA ARG A 4 -56.28 34.87 3.55
C ARG A 4 -55.46 33.60 3.33
N ILE A 5 -54.75 33.60 2.26
CA ILE A 5 -53.76 32.55 2.04
C ILE A 5 -52.55 32.96 2.84
N THR A 6 -52.34 32.26 3.91
CA THR A 6 -51.09 32.38 4.66
C THR A 6 -50.02 31.55 3.93
N LEU A 7 -49.21 32.22 3.18
CA LEU A 7 -48.02 31.61 2.67
C LEU A 7 -47.07 31.38 3.85
N VAL A 8 -47.07 30.15 4.29
CA VAL A 8 -46.02 29.70 5.18
C VAL A 8 -44.76 29.51 4.35
N ASN A 9 -43.91 30.49 4.36
CA ASN A 9 -42.56 30.29 3.90
C ASN A 9 -41.90 29.28 4.84
N ALA A 10 -41.93 28.03 4.43
CA ALA A 10 -41.04 27.06 5.02
C ALA A 10 -39.63 27.47 4.62
N GLY A 11 -38.92 28.09 5.53
CA GLY A 11 -37.52 28.35 5.35
C GLY A 11 -36.81 27.01 5.16
N VAL A 12 -36.34 26.75 3.99
CA VAL A 12 -35.43 25.67 3.75
C VAL A 12 -34.15 26.03 4.48
N ALA A 13 -34.02 25.52 5.67
CA ALA A 13 -32.71 25.50 6.31
C ALA A 13 -31.85 24.57 5.47
N CYS A 14 -31.11 25.12 4.53
CA CYS A 14 -29.97 24.43 3.99
C CYS A 14 -28.98 24.24 5.11
N ALA A 15 -29.07 23.10 5.78
CA ALA A 15 -27.97 22.60 6.56
C ALA A 15 -26.89 22.25 5.54
N LEU A 16 -26.05 23.20 5.21
CA LEU A 16 -24.77 22.92 4.62
C LEU A 16 -23.97 22.16 5.67
N GLY A 17 -24.15 20.85 5.67
CA GLY A 17 -23.21 19.99 6.33
C GLY A 17 -21.89 20.19 5.63
N VAL A 18 -21.04 21.02 6.21
CA VAL A 18 -19.64 21.00 5.85
C VAL A 18 -19.16 19.64 6.27
N ALA A 19 -19.16 18.70 5.33
CA ALA A 19 -18.40 17.50 5.52
C ALA A 19 -16.96 17.95 5.72
N ALA A 20 -16.52 17.94 6.96
CA ALA A 20 -15.12 18.10 7.25
C ALA A 20 -14.43 16.99 6.46
N LEU A 21 -13.76 17.36 5.39
CA LEU A 21 -12.83 16.50 4.72
C LEU A 21 -11.69 16.29 5.70
N ALA A 22 -11.89 15.33 6.60
CA ALA A 22 -10.78 14.79 7.32
C ALA A 22 -9.86 14.20 6.26
N HIS A 23 -8.71 14.84 6.05
CA HIS A 23 -7.64 14.23 5.29
C HIS A 23 -7.08 13.08 6.11
N ALA A 24 -7.85 11.99 6.18
CA ALA A 24 -7.30 10.73 6.60
C ALA A 24 -6.24 10.36 5.56
N ALA A 25 -5.06 9.96 6.03
CA ALA A 25 -4.09 9.32 5.15
C ALA A 25 -4.82 8.24 4.35
N PRO A 26 -4.57 8.11 3.04
CA PRO A 26 -5.25 7.12 2.23
C PRO A 26 -5.05 5.74 2.85
N GLU A 27 -6.15 5.02 3.07
CA GLU A 27 -6.08 3.67 3.57
C GLU A 27 -5.35 2.78 2.56
N PRO A 28 -4.54 1.84 3.04
CA PRO A 28 -3.90 0.87 2.16
C PRO A 28 -4.94 0.11 1.34
N GLN A 29 -4.67 -0.05 0.06
CA GLN A 29 -5.56 -0.76 -0.86
C GLN A 29 -4.82 -1.89 -1.55
N VAL A 30 -5.47 -3.04 -1.63
CA VAL A 30 -4.96 -4.14 -2.44
C VAL A 30 -5.07 -3.75 -3.91
N ARG A 31 -3.95 -3.87 -4.61
CA ARG A 31 -3.84 -3.59 -6.04
C ARG A 31 -3.47 -4.86 -6.79
N GLN A 32 -3.73 -4.89 -8.08
CA GLN A 32 -3.33 -5.99 -8.94
C GLN A 32 -2.50 -5.50 -10.10
N SER A 33 -1.46 -6.25 -10.41
CA SER A 33 -0.68 -6.11 -11.64
C SER A 33 -0.58 -7.48 -12.29
N GLY A 34 -1.27 -7.66 -13.42
CA GLY A 34 -1.42 -8.98 -14.01
C GLY A 34 -2.12 -9.95 -13.04
N ALA A 35 -1.49 -11.09 -12.78
CA ALA A 35 -2.01 -12.10 -11.86
C ALA A 35 -1.55 -11.89 -10.40
N ILE A 36 -0.77 -10.85 -10.14
CA ILE A 36 -0.16 -10.63 -8.81
C ILE A 36 -0.93 -9.56 -8.06
N SER A 37 -1.39 -9.91 -6.86
CA SER A 37 -1.95 -8.95 -5.91
C SER A 37 -0.85 -8.40 -5.04
N TYR A 38 -0.86 -7.12 -4.80
CA TYR A 38 0.12 -6.46 -3.94
C TYR A 38 -0.53 -5.34 -3.12
N LEU A 39 0.18 -4.92 -2.09
CA LEU A 39 -0.29 -3.96 -1.12
C LEU A 39 0.92 -3.20 -0.57
N SER A 40 0.86 -1.89 -0.52
CA SER A 40 1.95 -1.10 0.04
C SER A 40 1.44 0.09 0.83
N GLY A 41 2.28 0.62 1.70
CA GLY A 41 1.98 1.75 2.56
C GLY A 41 2.77 1.70 3.85
N GLY A 42 2.17 2.14 4.96
CA GLY A 42 2.79 2.07 6.28
C GLY A 42 3.54 3.32 6.68
N VAL A 43 3.20 4.47 6.10
CA VAL A 43 3.81 5.76 6.47
C VAL A 43 3.45 6.15 7.89
N SER A 44 2.26 5.81 8.36
CA SER A 44 1.83 6.04 9.75
C SER A 44 1.72 4.72 10.51
N GLU A 45 1.71 4.80 11.83
CA GLU A 45 1.49 3.63 12.69
C GLU A 45 0.14 2.97 12.41
N GLU A 46 -0.91 3.76 12.26
CA GLU A 46 -2.24 3.26 11.91
C GLU A 46 -2.25 2.54 10.57
N ALA A 47 -1.57 3.08 9.58
CA ALA A 47 -1.43 2.44 8.27
C ALA A 47 -0.68 1.11 8.38
N ARG A 48 0.35 1.03 9.22
CA ARG A 48 1.08 -0.23 9.45
C ARG A 48 0.22 -1.29 10.13
N GLU A 49 -0.60 -0.91 11.09
CA GLU A 49 -1.55 -1.83 11.72
C GLU A 49 -2.57 -2.36 10.72
N SER A 50 -3.12 -1.50 9.87
CA SER A 50 -4.04 -1.89 8.81
C SER A 50 -3.38 -2.83 7.80
N LEU A 51 -2.16 -2.53 7.39
CA LEU A 51 -1.38 -3.39 6.49
C LEU A 51 -1.12 -4.77 7.09
N GLN A 52 -0.78 -4.81 8.37
CA GLN A 52 -0.51 -6.06 9.06
C GLN A 52 -1.76 -6.97 9.09
N ALA A 53 -2.92 -6.38 9.32
CA ALA A 53 -4.19 -7.10 9.29
C ALA A 53 -4.53 -7.58 7.87
N MET A 54 -4.38 -6.72 6.86
CA MET A 54 -4.63 -7.04 5.46
C MET A 54 -3.60 -8.01 4.89
N GLY A 55 -2.38 -7.96 5.38
CA GLY A 55 -1.25 -8.74 4.88
C GLY A 55 -1.29 -10.22 5.21
N ARG A 56 -2.25 -10.68 6.00
CA ARG A 56 -2.38 -12.10 6.38
C ARG A 56 -2.61 -13.02 5.19
N ASP A 57 -3.20 -12.51 4.12
CA ASP A 57 -3.48 -13.26 2.90
C ASP A 57 -2.32 -13.21 1.89
N PHE A 58 -1.22 -12.54 2.25
CA PHE A 58 -0.04 -12.38 1.40
C PHE A 58 1.08 -13.29 1.89
N ASN A 59 2.02 -13.61 1.01
CA ASN A 59 3.12 -14.52 1.34
C ASN A 59 4.51 -13.89 1.24
N LEU A 60 4.60 -12.64 0.82
CA LEU A 60 5.84 -11.86 0.80
C LEU A 60 5.61 -10.51 1.47
N LYS A 61 6.51 -10.15 2.38
CA LYS A 61 6.53 -8.83 3.02
C LYS A 61 7.91 -8.22 2.87
N LEU A 62 7.98 -7.02 2.32
CA LEU A 62 9.22 -6.25 2.23
C LEU A 62 9.17 -5.08 3.20
N ILE A 63 10.26 -4.85 3.90
CA ILE A 63 10.48 -3.66 4.71
C ILE A 63 11.57 -2.83 4.04
N LEU A 64 11.27 -1.57 3.75
CA LEU A 64 12.09 -0.67 2.96
C LEU A 64 12.52 0.50 3.85
N ALA A 65 13.77 0.48 4.26
CA ALA A 65 14.29 1.47 5.20
C ALA A 65 15.79 1.72 5.00
N THR A 66 16.28 2.80 5.58
CA THR A 66 17.72 3.05 5.67
C THR A 66 18.35 2.17 6.76
N LYS A 67 19.67 2.11 6.79
CA LYS A 67 20.42 1.38 7.83
C LYS A 67 20.19 1.93 9.23
N THR A 68 19.86 3.21 9.34
CA THR A 68 19.52 3.84 10.62
C THR A 68 18.07 3.63 11.04
N GLY A 69 17.25 3.03 10.20
CA GLY A 69 15.86 2.69 10.49
C GLY A 69 14.83 3.69 9.97
N ALA A 70 15.23 4.71 9.24
CA ALA A 70 14.29 5.63 8.62
C ALA A 70 13.54 4.92 7.49
N TYR A 71 12.22 4.98 7.51
CA TYR A 71 11.38 4.38 6.48
C TYR A 71 11.45 5.16 5.17
N LEU A 72 11.44 4.41 4.06
CA LEU A 72 11.49 4.96 2.71
C LEU A 72 10.13 4.79 2.01
N SER A 73 9.80 5.73 1.16
CA SER A 73 8.66 5.64 0.24
C SER A 73 9.13 5.78 -1.20
N ASP A 74 8.24 5.49 -2.14
CA ASP A 74 8.52 5.59 -3.58
C ASP A 74 9.69 4.68 -4.04
N VAL A 75 9.90 3.57 -3.34
CA VAL A 75 10.90 2.57 -3.73
C VAL A 75 10.35 1.74 -4.89
N GLY A 76 11.12 1.62 -5.96
CA GLY A 76 10.78 0.73 -7.05
C GLY A 76 10.95 -0.73 -6.63
N VAL A 77 9.95 -1.57 -6.86
CA VAL A 77 9.99 -3.00 -6.55
C VAL A 77 9.81 -3.79 -7.84
N VAL A 78 10.82 -4.57 -8.19
CA VAL A 78 10.78 -5.47 -9.34
C VAL A 78 10.97 -6.89 -8.85
N ILE A 79 10.02 -7.75 -9.12
CA ILE A 79 10.08 -9.17 -8.80
C ILE A 79 10.17 -9.95 -10.09
N SER A 80 11.17 -10.79 -10.19
CA SER A 80 11.46 -11.56 -11.39
C SER A 80 11.68 -13.04 -11.06
N THR A 81 11.47 -13.90 -12.07
CA THR A 81 11.90 -15.29 -11.97
C THR A 81 13.44 -15.36 -12.08
N PRO A 82 14.07 -16.48 -11.68
CA PRO A 82 15.51 -16.64 -11.86
C PRO A 82 15.98 -16.55 -13.33
N ALA A 83 15.08 -16.83 -14.26
CA ALA A 83 15.35 -16.69 -15.69
C ALA A 83 15.29 -15.24 -16.18
N GLY A 84 14.96 -14.28 -15.31
CA GLY A 84 14.91 -12.87 -15.64
C GLY A 84 13.55 -12.36 -16.13
N GLN A 85 12.51 -13.17 -16.07
CA GLN A 85 11.17 -12.75 -16.45
C GLN A 85 10.53 -11.94 -15.33
N SER A 86 10.18 -10.69 -15.62
CA SER A 86 9.49 -9.83 -14.66
C SER A 86 8.06 -10.30 -14.41
N VAL A 87 7.71 -10.51 -13.14
CA VAL A 87 6.34 -10.86 -12.73
C VAL A 87 5.64 -9.68 -12.06
N LEU A 88 6.40 -8.72 -11.54
CA LEU A 88 5.87 -7.51 -10.92
C LEU A 88 6.88 -6.38 -11.06
N ASP A 89 6.43 -5.21 -11.46
CA ASP A 89 7.25 -3.99 -11.56
C ASP A 89 6.38 -2.81 -11.15
N VAL A 90 6.49 -2.40 -9.91
CA VAL A 90 5.64 -1.36 -9.32
C VAL A 90 6.44 -0.48 -8.37
N LYS A 91 5.85 0.63 -7.99
CA LYS A 91 6.42 1.54 -7.00
C LYS A 91 5.69 1.36 -5.66
N ALA A 92 6.44 1.16 -4.59
CA ALA A 92 5.88 1.06 -3.24
C ALA A 92 5.47 2.45 -2.76
N GLU A 93 4.25 2.58 -2.26
CA GLU A 93 3.72 3.85 -1.74
C GLU A 93 4.21 4.17 -0.33
N GLY A 94 4.80 3.22 0.34
CA GLY A 94 5.33 3.37 1.70
C GLY A 94 6.37 2.31 2.02
N PRO A 95 6.83 2.25 3.28
CA PRO A 95 7.95 1.41 3.68
C PRO A 95 7.63 -0.08 3.76
N TRP A 96 6.37 -0.45 3.81
CA TRP A 96 5.95 -1.84 3.84
C TRP A 96 5.28 -2.22 2.53
N PHE A 97 5.72 -3.33 1.97
CA PHE A 97 5.21 -3.85 0.71
C PHE A 97 4.88 -5.34 0.86
N TYR A 98 3.70 -5.71 0.43
CA TYR A 98 3.22 -7.10 0.45
C TYR A 98 2.92 -7.54 -0.97
N ALA A 99 3.22 -8.79 -1.28
CA ALA A 99 2.83 -9.41 -2.53
C ALA A 99 2.36 -10.85 -2.29
N LYS A 100 1.47 -11.30 -3.16
CA LYS A 100 1.02 -12.69 -3.17
C LYS A 100 1.54 -13.34 -4.45
N LEU A 101 2.50 -14.21 -4.28
CA LEU A 101 3.20 -14.88 -5.37
C LEU A 101 2.88 -16.38 -5.39
N PRO A 102 2.80 -16.99 -6.58
CA PRO A 102 2.81 -18.45 -6.67
C PRO A 102 4.07 -19.03 -6.01
N PRO A 103 4.00 -20.22 -5.43
CA PRO A 103 5.18 -20.87 -4.88
C PRO A 103 6.30 -20.97 -5.92
N GLY A 104 7.53 -20.70 -5.52
CA GLY A 104 8.69 -20.74 -6.41
C GLY A 104 9.81 -19.85 -5.93
N ASN A 105 10.84 -19.76 -6.74
CA ASN A 105 12.02 -18.94 -6.51
C ASN A 105 11.88 -17.62 -7.27
N TYR A 106 12.24 -16.52 -6.61
CA TYR A 106 12.15 -15.17 -7.18
C TYR A 106 13.38 -14.36 -6.83
N VAL A 107 13.66 -13.38 -7.68
CA VAL A 107 14.63 -12.32 -7.39
C VAL A 107 13.84 -11.04 -7.13
N VAL A 108 14.03 -10.44 -5.97
CA VAL A 108 13.41 -9.17 -5.61
C VAL A 108 14.46 -8.08 -5.68
N GLU A 109 14.22 -7.10 -6.53
CA GLU A 109 15.05 -5.92 -6.66
C GLU A 109 14.30 -4.71 -6.16
N ALA A 110 14.87 -4.00 -5.19
CA ALA A 110 14.31 -2.77 -4.67
C ALA A 110 15.25 -1.61 -4.99
N ILE A 111 14.70 -0.53 -5.54
CA ILE A 111 15.48 0.61 -6.04
C ILE A 111 15.04 1.87 -5.29
N ALA A 112 15.95 2.43 -4.52
CA ALA A 112 15.76 3.68 -3.81
C ALA A 112 16.85 4.68 -4.21
N ASN A 113 16.45 5.88 -4.63
CA ASN A 113 17.39 6.95 -5.03
C ASN A 113 18.47 6.47 -6.02
N GLY A 114 18.06 5.65 -6.99
CA GLY A 114 18.97 5.12 -8.00
C GLY A 114 19.84 3.95 -7.56
N THR A 115 19.77 3.52 -6.31
CA THR A 115 20.53 2.39 -5.79
C THR A 115 19.65 1.16 -5.66
N ALA A 116 20.02 0.10 -6.37
CA ALA A 116 19.30 -1.16 -6.37
C ALA A 116 19.90 -2.13 -5.34
N VAL A 117 19.05 -2.80 -4.60
CA VAL A 117 19.42 -3.93 -3.73
C VAL A 117 18.63 -5.14 -4.20
N ARG A 118 19.33 -6.25 -4.41
CA ARG A 118 18.73 -7.52 -4.86
C ARG A 118 18.80 -8.56 -3.78
N LYS A 119 17.73 -9.33 -3.65
CA LYS A 119 17.69 -10.50 -2.77
C LYS A 119 16.93 -11.64 -3.43
N ASN A 120 17.41 -12.85 -3.22
CA ASN A 120 16.71 -14.06 -3.66
C ASN A 120 15.71 -14.46 -2.59
N VAL A 121 14.50 -14.83 -3.03
CA VAL A 121 13.41 -15.21 -2.13
C VAL A 121 12.78 -16.50 -2.64
N THR A 122 12.51 -17.42 -1.73
CA THR A 122 11.77 -18.64 -2.02
C THR A 122 10.39 -18.53 -1.36
N ILE A 123 9.35 -18.63 -2.16
CA ILE A 123 7.98 -18.60 -1.69
C ILE A 123 7.48 -20.03 -1.55
N GLY A 124 7.13 -20.38 -0.32
CA GLY A 124 6.51 -21.66 0.00
C GLY A 124 4.99 -21.53 0.17
N ALA A 125 4.33 -22.64 0.44
CA ALA A 125 2.87 -22.71 0.47
C ALA A 125 2.22 -22.10 1.73
N GLN A 126 2.95 -21.85 2.82
CA GLN A 126 2.30 -21.66 4.11
C GLN A 126 2.82 -20.55 5.02
N ALA A 127 3.87 -19.84 4.70
CA ALA A 127 4.40 -18.82 5.59
C ALA A 127 4.67 -17.53 4.84
N ILE A 128 4.42 -16.41 5.52
CA ILE A 128 4.85 -15.12 5.00
C ILE A 128 6.36 -15.00 5.12
N ASN A 129 7.03 -14.68 4.02
CA ASN A 129 8.45 -14.40 3.98
C ASN A 129 8.67 -12.90 4.15
N GLN A 130 9.34 -12.51 5.21
CA GLN A 130 9.72 -11.12 5.42
C GLN A 130 11.16 -10.91 4.97
N VAL A 131 11.37 -9.89 4.14
CA VAL A 131 12.68 -9.52 3.62
C VAL A 131 12.92 -8.04 3.90
N ASP A 132 14.00 -7.73 4.59
CA ASP A 132 14.38 -6.37 4.89
C ASP A 132 15.37 -5.86 3.86
N PHE A 133 15.07 -4.70 3.27
CA PHE A 133 15.96 -3.97 2.40
C PHE A 133 16.47 -2.74 3.12
N ARG A 134 17.78 -2.52 3.10
CA ARG A 134 18.43 -1.40 3.77
C ARG A 134 19.36 -0.67 2.83
N TRP A 135 19.31 0.64 2.86
CA TRP A 135 20.17 1.52 2.09
C TRP A 135 20.99 2.41 3.01
N ASP A 136 22.14 2.83 2.53
CA ASP A 136 22.91 3.90 3.17
C ASP A 136 22.15 5.24 3.07
N GLU A 137 22.31 6.09 4.05
CA GLU A 137 21.76 7.45 4.04
C GLU A 137 22.59 8.39 3.18
#